data_a775c4c10419b5487ebf2e7f41e787b9
#
_entry.id   a775c4c10419b5487ebf2e7f41e787b9
#
_cell.length_a   1.000
_cell.length_b   1.000
_cell.length_c   1.000
_cell.angle_alpha   90.00
_cell.angle_beta   90.00
_cell.angle_gamma   90.00
#
_symmetry.space_group_name_H-M   'P 1'
#
loop_
_entity.id
_entity.type
_entity.pdbx_description
1 polymer ?
#
loop_
_entity_poly.entity_id
_entity_poly.type
_entity_poly.pdbx_seq_one_letter_code
_entity_poly.pdbx_strand_id
1 'polypeptide(L)'
;MRAPAAMGGAAVGALLGLLAMRPAMASSWASVLTRARGQHVYFDAWGGSERFNAYIAWVSRQVAACCDVTLREVPLEDTAQAVTQVIAEKAAGQNHAGTIDLIWINGPNFAALKRRGLLYGPFAQRLPNDRLVRRSDREIRYDFTVPVDGYESPWRTAQLVFVYDSAYVKHVPLDIRAFPAWARRHPGRFTFPQVQNFLGVAFLEQALYALAPDPAVLQRPVTSAAFAQATAPLWAWFAELRPYLWRHGREYPASGPAERQLLEDGEIDLMPSFDPASAAAAVLAGRLPKSVRTVVLRGGTLGNASFVAIPYNAAHKAGAMVVANFLLSPAAQARAGELRALGGPTVLDLKALTAAQRALFQAQVHDPWMPPPAALRHVLPEPNPSWAVRLAAAWERRYTP
;
A
#
# COMPACT_ATOMS: atom_id res chain seq x y z
N MET A 1 9.87 88.26 -41.83
CA MET A 1 9.07 88.30 -40.56
C MET A 1 8.97 86.90 -40.01
N ARG A 2 9.52 86.71 -38.86
CA ARG A 2 9.36 85.64 -37.88
C ARG A 2 9.14 84.18 -38.39
N ALA A 3 10.18 83.33 -38.23
CA ALA A 3 10.13 81.90 -38.17
C ALA A 3 9.58 81.39 -36.80
N PRO A 4 8.93 80.22 -36.73
CA PRO A 4 8.73 79.53 -35.45
C PRO A 4 9.71 78.36 -35.31
N ALA A 5 10.03 78.12 -34.04
CA ALA A 5 11.01 77.21 -33.51
C ALA A 5 10.60 75.70 -33.64
N ALA A 6 11.61 74.86 -33.85
CA ALA A 6 11.51 73.41 -33.75
C ALA A 6 11.56 72.96 -32.28
N MET A 7 10.58 72.14 -31.85
CA MET A 7 10.62 71.37 -30.62
C MET A 7 11.09 69.94 -30.90
N GLY A 8 12.25 69.60 -30.35
CA GLY A 8 12.76 68.24 -30.37
C GLY A 8 12.02 67.34 -29.35
N GLY A 9 11.46 66.25 -29.84
CA GLY A 9 10.89 65.20 -29.02
C GLY A 9 11.92 64.11 -28.73
N ALA A 10 12.29 63.92 -27.47
CA ALA A 10 13.15 62.85 -27.03
C ALA A 10 12.32 61.54 -26.94
N ALA A 11 12.65 60.57 -27.76
CA ALA A 11 12.07 59.22 -27.66
C ALA A 11 12.79 58.43 -26.53
N VAL A 12 12.10 58.17 -25.46
CA VAL A 12 12.52 57.24 -24.39
C VAL A 12 12.20 55.82 -24.86
N GLY A 13 13.24 55.10 -25.30
CA GLY A 13 13.14 53.67 -25.62
C GLY A 13 13.05 52.84 -24.34
N ALA A 14 11.89 52.30 -24.05
CA ALA A 14 11.70 51.28 -23.00
C ALA A 14 12.20 49.93 -23.52
N LEU A 15 13.41 49.50 -23.08
CA LEU A 15 13.84 48.09 -23.21
C LEU A 15 13.01 47.21 -22.31
N LEU A 16 11.99 46.54 -22.85
CA LEU A 16 11.33 45.41 -22.23
C LEU A 16 12.27 44.20 -22.30
N GLY A 17 12.96 43.92 -21.18
CA GLY A 17 13.71 42.69 -21.00
C GLY A 17 12.76 41.50 -20.95
N LEU A 18 12.61 40.74 -22.03
CA LEU A 18 12.01 39.42 -22.03
C LEU A 18 12.89 38.51 -21.21
N LEU A 19 12.52 38.31 -19.94
CA LEU A 19 12.98 37.15 -19.16
C LEU A 19 12.38 35.90 -19.83
N ALA A 20 13.16 35.28 -20.70
CA ALA A 20 12.87 33.97 -21.24
C ALA A 20 12.86 32.99 -20.04
N MET A 21 11.67 32.61 -19.55
CA MET A 21 11.50 31.47 -18.69
C MET A 21 12.04 30.25 -19.46
N ARG A 22 13.25 29.82 -19.13
CA ARG A 22 13.79 28.55 -19.61
C ARG A 22 12.81 27.47 -19.12
N PRO A 23 12.23 26.64 -20.01
CA PRO A 23 11.47 25.49 -19.57
C PRO A 23 12.40 24.65 -18.69
N ALA A 24 11.95 24.29 -17.47
CA ALA A 24 12.70 23.40 -16.60
C ALA A 24 12.91 22.11 -17.37
N MET A 25 14.13 21.92 -17.91
CA MET A 25 14.48 20.71 -18.64
C MET A 25 14.27 19.54 -17.69
N ALA A 26 13.33 18.65 -18.04
CA ALA A 26 13.15 17.40 -17.31
C ALA A 26 14.53 16.73 -17.21
N SER A 27 15.08 16.61 -16.00
CA SER A 27 16.41 16.04 -15.80
C SER A 27 16.43 14.64 -16.39
N SER A 28 17.37 14.37 -17.30
CA SER A 28 17.52 13.03 -17.88
C SER A 28 17.76 11.98 -16.78
N TRP A 29 17.39 10.74 -17.03
CA TRP A 29 17.65 9.66 -16.07
C TRP A 29 19.15 9.54 -15.72
N ALA A 30 20.04 9.76 -16.70
CA ALA A 30 21.47 9.81 -16.45
C ALA A 30 21.86 10.87 -15.40
N SER A 31 21.24 12.04 -15.42
CA SER A 31 21.42 13.07 -14.40
C SER A 31 20.90 12.65 -13.02
N VAL A 32 19.82 11.87 -12.95
CA VAL A 32 19.34 11.28 -11.69
C VAL A 32 20.36 10.30 -11.13
N LEU A 33 20.88 9.38 -11.96
CA LEU A 33 21.92 8.42 -11.56
C LEU A 33 23.19 9.11 -11.06
N THR A 34 23.65 10.16 -11.75
CA THR A 34 24.84 10.91 -11.31
C THR A 34 24.64 11.54 -9.93
N ARG A 35 23.48 12.14 -9.67
CA ARG A 35 23.17 12.74 -8.37
C ARG A 35 22.91 11.72 -7.26
N ALA A 36 22.50 10.50 -7.61
CA ALA A 36 22.19 9.44 -6.66
C ALA A 36 23.44 8.75 -6.08
N ARG A 37 24.56 8.80 -6.80
CA ARG A 37 25.81 8.14 -6.39
C ARG A 37 26.26 8.61 -4.99
N GLY A 38 26.59 7.64 -4.15
CA GLY A 38 27.02 7.86 -2.78
C GLY A 38 25.90 8.30 -1.82
N GLN A 39 24.64 8.40 -2.29
CA GLN A 39 23.53 8.77 -1.41
C GLN A 39 23.11 7.62 -0.50
N HIS A 40 22.70 7.99 0.73
CA HIS A 40 22.12 7.09 1.73
C HIS A 40 20.60 7.34 1.76
N VAL A 41 19.81 6.38 1.31
CA VAL A 41 18.35 6.47 1.25
C VAL A 41 17.76 5.78 2.48
N TYR A 42 17.04 6.52 3.30
CA TYR A 42 16.27 5.99 4.44
C TYR A 42 14.86 5.64 3.95
N PHE A 43 14.55 4.35 4.02
CA PHE A 43 13.27 3.80 3.57
C PHE A 43 12.44 3.37 4.76
N ASP A 44 11.47 4.20 5.10
CA ASP A 44 10.48 3.92 6.14
C ASP A 44 9.46 2.93 5.61
N ALA A 45 9.53 1.70 6.08
CA ALA A 45 8.72 0.58 5.59
C ALA A 45 8.15 -0.24 6.75
N TRP A 46 7.00 -0.87 6.52
CA TRP A 46 6.43 -1.79 7.50
C TRP A 46 7.34 -2.99 7.76
N GLY A 47 7.83 -3.10 9.00
CA GLY A 47 8.81 -4.09 9.44
C GLY A 47 8.22 -5.40 10.00
N GLY A 48 6.90 -5.58 9.97
CA GLY A 48 6.22 -6.72 10.62
C GLY A 48 6.40 -8.09 9.94
N SER A 49 7.31 -8.22 8.96
CA SER A 49 7.56 -9.47 8.26
C SER A 49 9.02 -9.66 7.90
N GLU A 50 9.64 -10.72 8.41
CA GLU A 50 11.03 -11.10 8.06
C GLU A 50 11.25 -11.24 6.55
N ARG A 51 10.23 -11.69 5.80
CA ARG A 51 10.32 -11.84 4.35
C ARG A 51 10.40 -10.48 3.64
N PHE A 52 9.61 -9.50 4.08
CA PHE A 52 9.67 -8.14 3.54
C PHE A 52 11.02 -7.50 3.86
N ASN A 53 11.48 -7.59 5.11
CA ASN A 53 12.77 -7.06 5.53
C ASN A 53 13.92 -7.74 4.75
N ALA A 54 13.86 -9.06 4.56
CA ALA A 54 14.85 -9.79 3.75
C ALA A 54 14.83 -9.38 2.26
N TYR A 55 13.65 -9.12 1.69
CA TYR A 55 13.52 -8.61 0.34
C TYR A 55 14.10 -7.18 0.22
N ILE A 56 13.78 -6.28 1.14
CA ILE A 56 14.33 -4.92 1.17
C ILE A 56 15.85 -4.96 1.35
N ALA A 57 16.37 -5.84 2.21
CA ALA A 57 17.80 -6.05 2.37
C ALA A 57 18.47 -6.58 1.08
N TRP A 58 17.77 -7.42 0.32
CA TRP A 58 18.24 -7.85 -1.01
C TRP A 58 18.23 -6.67 -1.99
N VAL A 59 17.17 -5.85 -2.04
CA VAL A 59 17.10 -4.63 -2.87
C VAL A 59 18.28 -3.71 -2.54
N SER A 60 18.57 -3.52 -1.23
CA SER A 60 19.71 -2.71 -0.76
C SER A 60 21.03 -3.15 -1.40
N ARG A 61 21.33 -4.45 -1.38
CA ARG A 61 22.54 -4.99 -2.02
C ARG A 61 22.58 -4.74 -3.53
N GLN A 62 21.43 -4.83 -4.20
CA GLN A 62 21.36 -4.65 -5.64
C GLN A 62 21.56 -3.17 -6.03
N VAL A 63 20.92 -2.23 -5.34
CA VAL A 63 21.07 -0.80 -5.67
C VAL A 63 22.46 -0.26 -5.29
N ALA A 64 23.10 -0.84 -4.27
CA ALA A 64 24.49 -0.55 -3.96
C ALA A 64 25.42 -1.01 -5.10
N ALA A 65 25.22 -2.23 -5.59
CA ALA A 65 26.08 -2.83 -6.64
C ALA A 65 25.91 -2.13 -8.00
N CYS A 66 24.65 -1.80 -8.40
CA CYS A 66 24.41 -1.21 -9.73
C CYS A 66 24.63 0.30 -9.78
N CYS A 67 24.41 0.99 -8.70
CA CYS A 67 24.08 2.41 -8.75
C CYS A 67 24.78 3.26 -7.67
N ASP A 68 25.58 2.61 -6.81
CA ASP A 68 26.28 3.26 -5.69
C ASP A 68 25.31 4.02 -4.76
N VAL A 69 24.16 3.40 -4.45
CA VAL A 69 23.14 3.92 -3.54
C VAL A 69 23.05 3.01 -2.32
N THR A 70 23.25 3.53 -1.14
CA THR A 70 23.05 2.80 0.12
C THR A 70 21.59 2.91 0.55
N LEU A 71 20.84 1.81 0.52
CA LEU A 71 19.47 1.77 1.05
C LEU A 71 19.49 1.28 2.50
N ARG A 72 18.86 2.01 3.40
CA ARG A 72 18.65 1.65 4.81
C ARG A 72 17.17 1.57 5.11
N GLU A 73 16.70 0.38 5.45
CA GLU A 73 15.33 0.19 5.95
C GLU A 73 15.21 0.77 7.36
N VAL A 74 14.15 1.54 7.59
CA VAL A 74 13.68 1.99 8.90
C VAL A 74 12.36 1.25 9.15
N PRO A 75 12.37 0.17 9.95
CA PRO A 75 11.17 -0.65 10.15
C PRO A 75 10.15 0.09 11.01
N LEU A 76 8.91 0.20 10.49
CA LEU A 76 7.78 0.81 11.16
C LEU A 76 6.77 -0.26 11.60
N GLU A 77 6.07 -0.01 12.69
CA GLU A 77 4.88 -0.78 13.08
C GLU A 77 3.68 -0.40 12.20
N ASP A 78 3.55 0.90 11.88
CA ASP A 78 2.52 1.44 10.99
C ASP A 78 3.05 2.65 10.21
N THR A 79 2.67 2.78 8.94
CA THR A 79 3.06 3.90 8.06
C THR A 79 2.62 5.27 8.58
N ALA A 80 1.60 5.35 9.44
CA ALA A 80 1.17 6.60 10.07
C ALA A 80 2.28 7.26 10.89
N GLN A 81 3.27 6.49 11.37
CA GLN A 81 4.45 7.04 12.07
C GLN A 81 5.27 7.93 11.13
N ALA A 82 5.57 7.46 9.90
CA ALA A 82 6.27 8.27 8.89
C ALA A 82 5.46 9.51 8.48
N VAL A 83 4.13 9.36 8.32
CA VAL A 83 3.24 10.49 8.00
C VAL A 83 3.30 11.56 9.10
N THR A 84 3.24 11.15 10.35
CA THR A 84 3.34 12.05 11.50
C THR A 84 4.69 12.77 11.53
N GLN A 85 5.78 12.06 11.26
CA GLN A 85 7.13 12.63 11.18
C GLN A 85 7.24 13.70 10.09
N VAL A 86 6.78 13.41 8.87
CA VAL A 86 6.81 14.38 7.75
C VAL A 86 5.98 15.64 8.07
N ILE A 87 4.82 15.48 8.72
CA ILE A 87 3.99 16.61 9.15
C ILE A 87 4.68 17.42 10.24
N ALA A 88 5.33 16.77 11.22
CA ALA A 88 6.07 17.44 12.28
C ALA A 88 7.27 18.21 11.73
N GLU A 89 8.04 17.64 10.79
CA GLU A 89 9.13 18.31 10.11
C GLU A 89 8.64 19.56 9.37
N LYS A 90 7.49 19.48 8.70
CA LYS A 90 6.87 20.65 8.05
C LYS A 90 6.51 21.73 9.05
N ALA A 91 5.91 21.37 10.17
CA ALA A 91 5.53 22.31 11.23
C ALA A 91 6.76 22.97 11.87
N ALA A 92 7.88 22.24 11.96
CA ALA A 92 9.16 22.75 12.44
C ALA A 92 9.93 23.59 11.40
N GLY A 93 9.38 23.81 10.19
CA GLY A 93 10.03 24.56 9.13
C GLY A 93 11.15 23.79 8.39
N GLN A 94 11.30 22.50 8.61
CA GLN A 94 12.30 21.64 7.96
C GLN A 94 11.88 21.31 6.53
N ASN A 95 12.06 22.25 5.62
CA ASN A 95 11.64 22.13 4.22
C ASN A 95 12.68 21.40 3.33
N HIS A 96 13.86 21.09 3.87
CA HIS A 96 14.95 20.38 3.22
C HIS A 96 15.62 19.43 4.21
N ALA A 97 16.35 18.45 3.71
CA ALA A 97 17.09 17.49 4.52
C ALA A 97 16.21 16.81 5.59
N GLY A 98 15.00 16.41 5.20
CA GLY A 98 14.13 15.58 6.02
C GLY A 98 14.78 14.23 6.35
N THR A 99 14.32 13.59 7.40
CA THR A 99 14.89 12.32 7.91
C THR A 99 14.47 11.12 7.09
N ILE A 100 13.42 11.24 6.27
CA ILE A 100 12.83 10.17 5.47
C ILE A 100 13.04 10.47 4.00
N ASP A 101 13.57 9.51 3.23
CA ASP A 101 13.76 9.65 1.78
C ASP A 101 12.73 8.89 0.95
N LEU A 102 12.26 7.76 1.45
CA LEU A 102 11.28 6.91 0.80
C LEU A 102 10.32 6.34 1.84
N ILE A 103 9.03 6.26 1.51
CA ILE A 103 8.00 5.69 2.40
C ILE A 103 7.26 4.58 1.63
N TRP A 104 7.10 3.40 2.23
CA TRP A 104 6.06 2.47 1.81
C TRP A 104 4.72 2.97 2.31
N ILE A 105 3.81 3.36 1.40
CA ILE A 105 2.61 4.12 1.72
C ILE A 105 1.38 3.59 0.98
N ASN A 106 0.21 3.74 1.60
CA ASN A 106 -1.10 3.43 1.01
C ASN A 106 -2.21 4.27 1.65
N GLY A 107 -3.32 4.40 0.94
CA GLY A 107 -4.64 4.80 1.41
C GLY A 107 -4.70 6.12 2.18
N PRO A 108 -5.20 6.10 3.44
CA PRO A 108 -5.34 7.32 4.24
C PRO A 108 -4.01 8.07 4.42
N ASN A 109 -2.90 7.36 4.50
CA ASN A 109 -1.55 7.90 4.66
C ASN A 109 -1.11 8.70 3.42
N PHE A 110 -1.26 8.11 2.23
CA PHE A 110 -1.01 8.81 0.96
C PHE A 110 -1.93 10.02 0.80
N ALA A 111 -3.23 9.83 1.00
CA ALA A 111 -4.20 10.91 0.93
C ALA A 111 -3.88 12.08 1.89
N ALA A 112 -3.37 11.78 3.10
CA ALA A 112 -2.99 12.78 4.08
C ALA A 112 -1.81 13.64 3.63
N LEU A 113 -0.75 13.03 3.10
CA LEU A 113 0.43 13.74 2.61
C LEU A 113 0.14 14.47 1.29
N LYS A 114 -0.57 13.82 0.34
CA LYS A 114 -0.91 14.42 -0.95
C LYS A 114 -1.75 15.68 -0.80
N ARG A 115 -2.82 15.65 -0.01
CA ARG A 115 -3.68 16.83 0.22
C ARG A 115 -2.95 18.02 0.85
N ARG A 116 -1.87 17.76 1.58
CA ARG A 116 -1.05 18.80 2.22
C ARG A 116 0.11 19.29 1.36
N GLY A 117 0.29 18.71 0.15
CA GLY A 117 1.43 19.03 -0.71
C GLY A 117 2.77 18.59 -0.08
N LEU A 118 2.78 17.51 0.71
CA LEU A 118 3.94 17.01 1.43
C LEU A 118 4.66 15.84 0.72
N LEU A 119 4.40 15.65 -0.56
CA LEU A 119 5.07 14.67 -1.41
C LEU A 119 5.88 15.36 -2.52
N TYR A 120 7.03 14.79 -2.83
CA TYR A 120 7.82 15.15 -4.00
C TYR A 120 7.22 14.46 -5.24
N GLY A 121 6.93 15.22 -6.26
CA GLY A 121 6.38 14.66 -7.49
C GLY A 121 5.84 15.73 -8.45
N PRO A 122 5.27 15.28 -9.60
CA PRO A 122 5.22 13.88 -10.03
C PRO A 122 6.61 13.33 -10.39
N PHE A 123 6.94 12.11 -9.93
CA PHE A 123 8.23 11.49 -10.20
C PHE A 123 8.13 10.13 -10.90
N ALA A 124 7.01 9.40 -10.71
CA ALA A 124 6.91 8.01 -11.17
C ALA A 124 7.11 7.87 -12.68
N GLN A 125 6.52 8.76 -13.49
CA GLN A 125 6.66 8.75 -14.96
C GLN A 125 8.09 9.05 -15.44
N ARG A 126 8.97 9.53 -14.56
CA ARG A 126 10.38 9.76 -14.84
C ARG A 126 11.25 8.53 -14.64
N LEU A 127 10.70 7.47 -14.05
CA LEU A 127 11.38 6.20 -13.82
C LEU A 127 11.38 5.38 -15.12
N PRO A 128 12.53 4.93 -15.63
CA PRO A 128 12.60 4.16 -16.89
C PRO A 128 11.73 2.90 -16.90
N ASN A 129 11.58 2.23 -15.75
CA ASN A 129 10.79 1.01 -15.64
C ASN A 129 9.28 1.26 -15.47
N ASP A 130 8.86 2.50 -15.25
CA ASP A 130 7.44 2.86 -15.14
C ASP A 130 6.64 2.53 -16.42
N ARG A 131 7.28 2.57 -17.60
CA ARG A 131 6.71 2.14 -18.88
C ARG A 131 6.28 0.67 -18.92
N LEU A 132 6.79 -0.16 -18.01
CA LEU A 132 6.49 -1.58 -17.92
C LEU A 132 5.30 -1.86 -17.00
N VAL A 133 4.82 -0.86 -16.28
CA VAL A 133 3.74 -0.99 -15.30
C VAL A 133 2.39 -1.23 -15.98
N ARG A 134 1.60 -2.18 -15.48
CA ARG A 134 0.27 -2.54 -15.99
C ARG A 134 -0.79 -1.51 -15.60
N ARG A 135 -0.84 -0.41 -16.34
CA ARG A 135 -1.76 0.72 -16.06
C ARG A 135 -3.21 0.47 -16.40
N SER A 136 -3.57 -0.71 -16.96
CA SER A 136 -4.97 -1.12 -17.11
C SER A 136 -5.65 -1.32 -15.77
N ASP A 137 -4.90 -1.73 -14.76
CA ASP A 137 -5.44 -2.06 -13.46
C ASP A 137 -5.76 -0.78 -12.68
N ARG A 138 -6.95 -0.77 -12.06
CA ARG A 138 -7.43 0.40 -11.34
C ARG A 138 -6.56 0.70 -10.13
N GLU A 139 -6.19 -0.32 -9.37
CA GLU A 139 -5.37 -0.25 -8.15
C GLU A 139 -3.95 0.29 -8.40
N ILE A 140 -3.50 0.34 -9.65
CA ILE A 140 -2.22 0.95 -10.04
C ILE A 140 -2.38 2.46 -10.27
N ARG A 141 -3.57 2.92 -10.65
CA ARG A 141 -3.85 4.33 -10.98
C ARG A 141 -4.46 5.10 -9.82
N TYR A 142 -5.03 4.38 -8.88
CA TYR A 142 -5.67 4.94 -7.70
C TYR A 142 -5.20 4.20 -6.47
N ASP A 143 -4.71 4.94 -5.49
CA ASP A 143 -4.51 4.43 -4.14
C ASP A 143 -5.82 4.64 -3.36
N PHE A 144 -6.52 3.54 -3.06
CA PHE A 144 -7.93 3.55 -2.68
C PHE A 144 -8.77 4.24 -3.77
N THR A 145 -9.22 5.46 -3.56
CA THR A 145 -9.95 6.25 -4.56
C THR A 145 -9.21 7.52 -4.96
N VAL A 146 -8.00 7.72 -4.43
CA VAL A 146 -7.19 8.91 -4.70
C VAL A 146 -6.32 8.65 -5.93
N PRO A 147 -6.41 9.46 -6.99
CA PRO A 147 -5.50 9.34 -8.13
C PRO A 147 -4.05 9.42 -7.67
N VAL A 148 -3.18 8.57 -8.19
CA VAL A 148 -1.74 8.56 -7.81
C VAL A 148 -1.00 9.75 -8.43
N ASP A 149 -1.38 10.20 -9.62
CA ASP A 149 -0.85 11.36 -10.38
C ASP A 149 0.69 11.42 -10.42
N GLY A 150 1.34 10.25 -10.31
CA GLY A 150 2.79 10.13 -10.32
C GLY A 150 3.51 10.55 -9.04
N TYR A 151 2.78 10.78 -7.94
CA TYR A 151 3.37 11.08 -6.62
C TYR A 151 3.79 9.84 -5.85
N GLU A 152 3.44 8.67 -6.36
CA GLU A 152 3.88 7.38 -5.84
C GLU A 152 4.09 6.40 -6.98
N SER A 153 4.91 5.37 -6.73
CA SER A 153 5.25 4.30 -7.68
C SER A 153 4.82 2.95 -7.11
N PRO A 154 4.03 2.13 -7.85
CA PRO A 154 3.63 0.82 -7.38
C PRO A 154 4.83 -0.13 -7.37
N TRP A 155 4.88 -1.09 -6.42
CA TRP A 155 5.96 -2.08 -6.41
C TRP A 155 5.50 -3.51 -6.14
N ARG A 156 4.26 -3.71 -5.68
CA ARG A 156 3.59 -5.02 -5.53
C ARG A 156 2.10 -4.85 -5.50
N THR A 157 1.36 -5.94 -5.66
CA THR A 157 -0.06 -6.01 -5.35
C THR A 157 -0.30 -6.84 -4.09
N ALA A 158 -1.39 -6.57 -3.40
CA ALA A 158 -1.84 -7.28 -2.21
C ALA A 158 -3.36 -7.50 -2.28
N GLN A 159 -3.87 -8.53 -1.60
CA GLN A 159 -5.29 -8.82 -1.55
C GLN A 159 -5.65 -9.47 -0.21
N LEU A 160 -6.79 -9.09 0.34
CA LEU A 160 -7.33 -9.71 1.54
C LEU A 160 -7.71 -11.16 1.25
N VAL A 161 -7.25 -12.04 2.10
CA VAL A 161 -7.56 -13.47 2.07
C VAL A 161 -7.89 -13.94 3.49
N PHE A 162 -8.40 -15.16 3.60
CA PHE A 162 -8.61 -15.80 4.90
C PHE A 162 -7.76 -17.06 4.97
N VAL A 163 -7.00 -17.18 6.04
CA VAL A 163 -6.13 -18.34 6.35
C VAL A 163 -6.81 -19.17 7.41
N TYR A 164 -6.90 -20.48 7.19
CA TYR A 164 -7.52 -21.40 8.14
C TYR A 164 -6.79 -22.74 8.20
N ASP A 165 -6.90 -23.44 9.33
CA ASP A 165 -6.40 -24.83 9.44
C ASP A 165 -7.50 -25.84 9.08
N SER A 166 -7.33 -26.52 7.94
CA SER A 166 -8.28 -27.53 7.44
C SER A 166 -8.32 -28.81 8.29
N ALA A 167 -7.39 -28.98 9.23
CA ALA A 167 -7.48 -30.08 10.20
C ALA A 167 -8.67 -29.88 11.14
N TYR A 168 -8.94 -28.62 11.53
CA TYR A 168 -10.00 -28.24 12.46
C TYR A 168 -11.22 -27.63 11.78
N VAL A 169 -11.03 -26.86 10.71
CA VAL A 169 -12.12 -26.19 9.97
C VAL A 169 -12.45 -26.97 8.69
N LYS A 170 -13.53 -27.75 8.71
CA LYS A 170 -13.98 -28.53 7.54
C LYS A 170 -14.80 -27.66 6.55
N HIS A 171 -15.50 -26.65 7.05
CA HIS A 171 -16.36 -25.76 6.27
C HIS A 171 -16.05 -24.31 6.66
N VAL A 172 -15.10 -23.69 5.94
CA VAL A 172 -14.74 -22.28 6.13
C VAL A 172 -15.85 -21.38 5.57
N PRO A 173 -16.21 -20.26 6.24
CA PRO A 173 -17.19 -19.32 5.71
C PRO A 173 -16.59 -18.59 4.49
N LEU A 174 -17.26 -18.69 3.34
CA LEU A 174 -16.86 -18.03 2.10
C LEU A 174 -17.72 -16.78 1.79
N ASP A 175 -18.54 -16.34 2.72
CA ASP A 175 -19.34 -15.13 2.68
C ASP A 175 -19.30 -14.47 4.06
N ILE A 176 -19.11 -13.16 4.11
CA ILE A 176 -19.08 -12.38 5.36
C ILE A 176 -20.34 -12.61 6.19
N ARG A 177 -21.51 -12.74 5.54
CA ARG A 177 -22.79 -12.98 6.23
C ARG A 177 -22.82 -14.30 6.99
N ALA A 178 -22.00 -15.27 6.61
CA ALA A 178 -21.93 -16.58 7.25
C ALA A 178 -21.03 -16.60 8.50
N PHE A 179 -20.21 -15.56 8.74
CA PHE A 179 -19.25 -15.56 9.84
C PHE A 179 -19.90 -15.67 11.24
N PRO A 180 -21.00 -14.98 11.58
CA PRO A 180 -21.62 -15.14 12.90
C PRO A 180 -22.10 -16.57 13.16
N ALA A 181 -22.75 -17.21 12.19
CA ALA A 181 -23.22 -18.58 12.31
C ALA A 181 -22.06 -19.59 12.39
N TRP A 182 -20.95 -19.32 11.67
CA TRP A 182 -19.74 -20.14 11.78
C TRP A 182 -19.08 -19.96 13.14
N ALA A 183 -18.85 -18.72 13.59
CA ALA A 183 -18.21 -18.42 14.87
C ALA A 183 -19.00 -18.99 16.08
N ARG A 184 -20.32 -18.99 16.01
CA ARG A 184 -21.18 -19.64 17.03
C ARG A 184 -20.89 -21.13 17.18
N ARG A 185 -20.56 -21.82 16.08
CA ARG A 185 -20.18 -23.24 16.09
C ARG A 185 -18.72 -23.49 16.47
N HIS A 186 -17.89 -22.44 16.36
CA HIS A 186 -16.45 -22.45 16.62
C HIS A 186 -16.07 -21.27 17.55
N PRO A 187 -16.64 -21.21 18.78
CA PRO A 187 -16.43 -20.07 19.66
C PRO A 187 -14.96 -19.91 20.05
N GLY A 188 -14.46 -18.68 19.98
CA GLY A 188 -13.08 -18.35 20.27
C GLY A 188 -12.08 -18.66 19.14
N ARG A 189 -12.51 -19.25 18.02
CA ARG A 189 -11.60 -19.75 16.98
C ARG A 189 -11.36 -18.78 15.82
N PHE A 190 -11.85 -17.54 15.93
CA PHE A 190 -11.65 -16.46 14.96
C PHE A 190 -11.40 -15.13 15.67
N THR A 191 -10.50 -14.34 15.12
CA THR A 191 -10.31 -12.93 15.47
C THR A 191 -9.76 -12.15 14.28
N PHE A 192 -9.48 -10.87 14.48
CA PHE A 192 -8.79 -9.96 13.56
C PHE A 192 -8.05 -8.92 14.40
N PRO A 193 -7.03 -8.20 13.85
CA PRO A 193 -6.28 -7.20 14.61
C PRO A 193 -7.12 -6.00 15.05
N GLN A 194 -6.61 -5.24 16.00
CA GLN A 194 -7.18 -3.94 16.39
C GLN A 194 -7.38 -3.05 15.16
N VAL A 195 -8.44 -2.23 15.16
CA VAL A 195 -8.80 -1.39 14.00
C VAL A 195 -7.85 -0.21 13.75
N GLN A 196 -6.96 0.09 14.68
CA GLN A 196 -5.84 1.00 14.48
C GLN A 196 -4.79 0.40 13.54
N ASN A 197 -4.73 -0.93 13.45
CA ASN A 197 -3.90 -1.64 12.49
C ASN A 197 -4.61 -1.72 11.13
N PHE A 198 -3.87 -1.55 10.04
CA PHE A 198 -4.39 -1.63 8.68
C PHE A 198 -5.24 -2.88 8.42
N LEU A 199 -4.80 -4.07 8.87
CA LEU A 199 -5.53 -5.31 8.63
C LEU A 199 -6.87 -5.35 9.38
N GLY A 200 -6.93 -4.77 10.58
CA GLY A 200 -8.16 -4.71 11.37
C GLY A 200 -9.23 -3.85 10.70
N VAL A 201 -8.88 -2.65 10.23
CA VAL A 201 -9.83 -1.81 9.52
C VAL A 201 -10.19 -2.40 8.15
N ALA A 202 -9.25 -3.01 7.44
CA ALA A 202 -9.51 -3.68 6.15
C ALA A 202 -10.51 -4.83 6.29
N PHE A 203 -10.49 -5.59 7.41
CA PHE A 203 -11.52 -6.60 7.69
C PHE A 203 -12.91 -5.96 7.85
N LEU A 204 -13.03 -4.83 8.55
CA LEU A 204 -14.30 -4.12 8.67
C LEU A 204 -14.77 -3.54 7.33
N GLU A 205 -13.87 -3.02 6.51
CA GLU A 205 -14.18 -2.53 5.16
C GLU A 205 -14.65 -3.67 4.24
N GLN A 206 -14.03 -4.85 4.34
CA GLN A 206 -14.48 -6.05 3.62
C GLN A 206 -15.89 -6.45 4.05
N ALA A 207 -16.16 -6.43 5.36
CA ALA A 207 -17.50 -6.71 5.85
C ALA A 207 -18.51 -5.65 5.41
N LEU A 208 -18.12 -4.37 5.41
CA LEU A 208 -18.95 -3.26 4.96
C LEU A 208 -19.33 -3.41 3.48
N TYR A 209 -18.41 -3.83 2.60
CA TYR A 209 -18.72 -4.10 1.18
C TYR A 209 -19.80 -5.16 1.01
N ALA A 210 -19.75 -6.21 1.81
CA ALA A 210 -20.72 -7.29 1.73
C ALA A 210 -22.09 -6.94 2.32
N LEU A 211 -22.14 -6.02 3.28
CA LEU A 211 -23.31 -5.75 4.11
C LEU A 211 -24.01 -4.42 3.78
N ALA A 212 -23.30 -3.45 3.20
CA ALA A 212 -23.88 -2.16 2.83
C ALA A 212 -25.00 -2.34 1.80
N PRO A 213 -26.13 -1.63 1.95
CA PRO A 213 -27.24 -1.70 0.98
C PRO A 213 -26.85 -1.24 -0.43
N ASP A 214 -25.97 -0.24 -0.51
CA ASP A 214 -25.35 0.23 -1.76
C ASP A 214 -23.83 0.36 -1.55
N PRO A 215 -23.02 -0.63 -1.95
CA PRO A 215 -21.57 -0.57 -1.81
C PRO A 215 -20.91 0.49 -2.70
N ALA A 216 -21.58 1.02 -3.73
CA ALA A 216 -21.01 2.06 -4.58
C ALA A 216 -20.77 3.38 -3.83
N VAL A 217 -21.51 3.62 -2.75
CA VAL A 217 -21.30 4.80 -1.86
C VAL A 217 -19.91 4.81 -1.25
N LEU A 218 -19.29 3.66 -1.06
CA LEU A 218 -17.96 3.52 -0.44
C LEU A 218 -16.84 4.12 -1.31
N GLN A 219 -17.09 4.32 -2.60
CA GLN A 219 -16.13 4.92 -3.52
C GLN A 219 -16.11 6.45 -3.47
N ARG A 220 -16.97 7.08 -2.65
CA ARG A 220 -17.07 8.53 -2.47
C ARG A 220 -16.64 8.93 -1.07
N PRO A 221 -16.21 10.20 -0.86
CA PRO A 221 -15.98 10.72 0.49
C PRO A 221 -17.18 10.51 1.41
N VAL A 222 -16.92 10.06 2.63
CA VAL A 222 -17.96 9.72 3.59
C VAL A 222 -18.70 10.95 4.08
N THR A 223 -20.04 10.92 4.05
CA THR A 223 -20.92 11.89 4.74
C THR A 223 -21.55 11.25 5.98
N SER A 224 -22.09 12.04 6.89
CA SER A 224 -22.74 11.50 8.10
C SER A 224 -23.95 10.63 7.78
N ALA A 225 -24.77 11.03 6.81
CA ALA A 225 -25.94 10.27 6.38
C ALA A 225 -25.53 8.95 5.71
N ALA A 226 -24.59 8.99 4.74
CA ALA A 226 -24.09 7.80 4.06
C ALA A 226 -23.45 6.83 5.05
N PHE A 227 -22.67 7.33 6.01
CA PHE A 227 -22.04 6.50 7.04
C PHE A 227 -23.08 5.77 7.88
N ALA A 228 -24.07 6.48 8.40
CA ALA A 228 -25.12 5.87 9.23
C ALA A 228 -25.88 4.77 8.47
N GLN A 229 -26.28 5.05 7.23
CA GLN A 229 -27.02 4.10 6.39
C GLN A 229 -26.18 2.87 6.03
N ALA A 230 -24.94 3.06 5.56
CA ALA A 230 -24.09 1.97 5.10
C ALA A 230 -23.63 1.07 6.26
N THR A 231 -23.37 1.65 7.44
CA THR A 231 -22.81 0.90 8.57
C THR A 231 -23.83 0.28 9.50
N ALA A 232 -25.11 0.63 9.42
CA ALA A 232 -26.14 0.04 10.29
C ALA A 232 -26.18 -1.50 10.19
N PRO A 233 -26.18 -2.13 9.00
CA PRO A 233 -26.11 -3.58 8.88
C PRO A 233 -24.78 -4.17 9.39
N LEU A 234 -23.66 -3.46 9.21
CA LEU A 234 -22.35 -3.88 9.71
C LEU A 234 -22.35 -3.99 11.24
N TRP A 235 -22.89 -3.01 11.93
CA TRP A 235 -22.92 -3.01 13.40
C TRP A 235 -23.85 -4.07 13.95
N ALA A 236 -25.00 -4.33 13.31
CA ALA A 236 -25.88 -5.44 13.67
C ALA A 236 -25.18 -6.79 13.49
N TRP A 237 -24.56 -7.03 12.35
CA TRP A 237 -23.77 -8.23 12.06
C TRP A 237 -22.61 -8.39 13.05
N PHE A 238 -21.89 -7.32 13.37
CA PHE A 238 -20.78 -7.39 14.31
C PHE A 238 -21.22 -7.68 15.74
N ALA A 239 -22.38 -7.16 16.16
CA ALA A 239 -22.96 -7.48 17.46
C ALA A 239 -23.30 -8.98 17.59
N GLU A 240 -23.72 -9.63 16.49
CA GLU A 240 -23.94 -11.09 16.46
C GLU A 240 -22.62 -11.88 16.47
N LEU A 241 -21.58 -11.39 15.78
CA LEU A 241 -20.28 -12.06 15.67
C LEU A 241 -19.47 -11.96 16.96
N ARG A 242 -19.41 -10.77 17.56
CA ARG A 242 -18.48 -10.40 18.63
C ARG A 242 -18.43 -11.36 19.81
N PRO A 243 -19.55 -11.88 20.37
CA PRO A 243 -19.53 -12.78 21.54
C PRO A 243 -18.78 -14.09 21.29
N TYR A 244 -18.59 -14.48 20.03
CA TYR A 244 -17.97 -15.73 19.62
C TYR A 244 -16.55 -15.57 19.09
N LEU A 245 -16.04 -14.34 19.08
CA LEU A 245 -14.63 -14.06 18.74
C LEU A 245 -13.70 -14.58 19.85
N TRP A 246 -12.42 -14.72 19.52
CA TRP A 246 -11.36 -14.98 20.49
C TRP A 246 -11.51 -14.01 21.68
N ARG A 247 -11.35 -14.51 22.90
CA ARG A 247 -11.59 -13.79 24.16
C ARG A 247 -12.94 -13.06 24.22
N HIS A 248 -13.96 -13.63 23.57
CA HIS A 248 -15.32 -13.07 23.50
C HIS A 248 -15.37 -11.65 22.89
N GLY A 249 -14.42 -11.31 22.01
CA GLY A 249 -14.32 -9.98 21.40
C GLY A 249 -14.11 -8.84 22.40
N ARG A 250 -13.46 -9.11 23.52
CA ARG A 250 -13.04 -8.10 24.51
C ARG A 250 -11.62 -7.63 24.26
N GLU A 251 -10.81 -8.47 23.65
CA GLU A 251 -9.42 -8.20 23.27
C GLU A 251 -9.20 -8.56 21.81
N TYR A 252 -8.26 -7.87 21.20
CA TYR A 252 -7.88 -8.06 19.79
C TYR A 252 -6.35 -8.03 19.68
N PRO A 253 -5.73 -8.85 18.81
CA PRO A 253 -4.29 -8.79 18.57
C PRO A 253 -3.88 -7.37 18.13
N ALA A 254 -2.73 -6.90 18.57
CA ALA A 254 -2.25 -5.57 18.24
C ALA A 254 -1.91 -5.40 16.75
N SER A 255 -1.57 -6.51 16.05
CA SER A 255 -1.10 -6.50 14.67
C SER A 255 -1.35 -7.83 13.97
N GLY A 256 -1.21 -7.86 12.64
CA GLY A 256 -1.26 -9.10 11.86
C GLY A 256 -0.21 -10.14 12.29
N PRO A 257 1.06 -9.78 12.58
CA PRO A 257 2.00 -10.73 13.19
C PRO A 257 1.53 -11.33 14.52
N ALA A 258 0.96 -10.51 15.41
CA ALA A 258 0.42 -11.02 16.69
C ALA A 258 -0.77 -11.95 16.47
N GLU A 259 -1.65 -11.63 15.51
CA GLU A 259 -2.77 -12.51 15.13
C GLU A 259 -2.27 -13.83 14.53
N ARG A 260 -1.26 -13.79 13.64
CA ARG A 260 -0.67 -15.00 13.07
C ARG A 260 -0.08 -15.91 14.16
N GLN A 261 0.53 -15.33 15.19
CA GLN A 261 1.05 -16.09 16.32
C GLN A 261 -0.08 -16.90 17.01
N LEU A 262 -1.28 -16.34 17.16
CA LEU A 262 -2.42 -17.09 17.72
C LEU A 262 -2.81 -18.30 16.85
N LEU A 263 -2.69 -18.20 15.53
CA LEU A 263 -2.89 -19.33 14.61
C LEU A 263 -1.76 -20.36 14.74
N GLU A 264 -0.51 -19.91 14.84
CA GLU A 264 0.68 -20.75 15.02
C GLU A 264 0.59 -21.53 16.36
N ASP A 265 0.09 -20.89 17.42
CA ASP A 265 -0.12 -21.48 18.76
C ASP A 265 -1.41 -22.33 18.86
N GLY A 266 -2.24 -22.34 17.82
CA GLY A 266 -3.51 -23.07 17.81
C GLY A 266 -4.59 -22.45 18.68
N GLU A 267 -4.48 -21.19 19.08
CA GLU A 267 -5.54 -20.49 19.82
C GLU A 267 -6.72 -20.14 18.91
N ILE A 268 -6.47 -19.86 17.62
CA ILE A 268 -7.48 -19.63 16.59
C ILE A 268 -7.30 -20.60 15.43
N ASP A 269 -8.35 -20.80 14.63
CA ASP A 269 -8.34 -21.66 13.45
C ASP A 269 -8.57 -20.91 12.14
N LEU A 270 -8.95 -19.64 12.22
CA LEU A 270 -9.28 -18.76 11.08
C LEU A 270 -8.82 -17.33 11.38
N MET A 271 -8.19 -16.69 10.39
CA MET A 271 -7.75 -15.30 10.47
C MET A 271 -7.79 -14.61 9.09
N PRO A 272 -7.99 -13.27 8.99
CA PRO A 272 -7.71 -12.53 7.78
C PRO A 272 -6.20 -12.35 7.57
N SER A 273 -5.80 -12.10 6.32
CA SER A 273 -4.44 -11.69 5.95
C SER A 273 -4.50 -10.83 4.69
N PHE A 274 -3.72 -9.78 4.62
CA PHE A 274 -3.62 -8.96 3.41
C PHE A 274 -2.45 -9.37 2.50
N ASP A 275 -1.95 -10.59 2.70
CA ASP A 275 -0.88 -11.21 1.90
C ASP A 275 -1.28 -12.64 1.53
N PRO A 276 -1.70 -12.91 0.28
CA PRO A 276 -2.09 -14.24 -0.17
C PRO A 276 -1.04 -15.33 -0.01
N ALA A 277 0.24 -14.96 0.07
CA ALA A 277 1.36 -15.88 0.22
C ALA A 277 1.78 -16.13 1.68
N SER A 278 1.20 -15.41 2.64
CA SER A 278 1.64 -15.46 4.05
C SER A 278 1.57 -16.85 4.65
N ALA A 279 0.47 -17.57 4.46
CA ALA A 279 0.28 -18.93 4.95
C ALA A 279 1.26 -19.92 4.30
N ALA A 280 1.36 -19.90 2.96
CA ALA A 280 2.26 -20.78 2.22
C ALA A 280 3.72 -20.59 2.66
N ALA A 281 4.14 -19.35 2.85
CA ALA A 281 5.48 -19.07 3.35
C ALA A 281 5.71 -19.55 4.78
N ALA A 282 4.71 -19.43 5.66
CA ALA A 282 4.80 -19.93 7.03
C ALA A 282 4.86 -21.47 7.08
N VAL A 283 4.11 -22.15 6.21
CA VAL A 283 4.20 -23.63 6.05
C VAL A 283 5.58 -24.04 5.56
N LEU A 284 6.12 -23.36 4.55
CA LEU A 284 7.49 -23.63 4.03
C LEU A 284 8.59 -23.36 5.06
N ALA A 285 8.35 -22.44 5.98
CA ALA A 285 9.25 -22.13 7.10
C ALA A 285 9.05 -23.06 8.29
N GLY A 286 8.10 -24.02 8.23
CA GLY A 286 7.79 -24.94 9.34
C GLY A 286 7.07 -24.32 10.53
N ARG A 287 6.54 -23.10 10.38
CA ARG A 287 5.79 -22.41 11.46
C ARG A 287 4.30 -22.76 11.49
N LEU A 288 3.73 -23.10 10.34
CA LEU A 288 2.35 -23.57 10.24
C LEU A 288 2.30 -25.00 9.70
N PRO A 289 1.30 -25.81 10.13
CA PRO A 289 1.15 -27.17 9.66
C PRO A 289 0.71 -27.20 8.17
N LYS A 290 1.00 -28.32 7.50
CA LYS A 290 0.63 -28.54 6.09
C LYS A 290 -0.88 -28.60 5.84
N SER A 291 -1.70 -28.65 6.90
CA SER A 291 -3.16 -28.57 6.85
C SER A 291 -3.70 -27.16 6.61
N VAL A 292 -2.90 -26.13 6.82
CA VAL A 292 -3.31 -24.74 6.60
C VAL A 292 -3.64 -24.49 5.12
N ARG A 293 -4.67 -23.70 4.87
CA ARG A 293 -5.16 -23.30 3.54
C ARG A 293 -5.48 -21.81 3.53
N THR A 294 -5.48 -21.26 2.33
CA THR A 294 -5.87 -19.86 2.08
C THR A 294 -7.06 -19.81 1.14
N VAL A 295 -8.06 -18.99 1.46
CA VAL A 295 -9.26 -18.79 0.63
C VAL A 295 -9.56 -17.32 0.40
N VAL A 296 -10.29 -17.07 -0.70
CA VAL A 296 -10.87 -15.77 -1.06
C VAL A 296 -12.39 -15.90 -0.94
N LEU A 297 -13.07 -14.85 -0.49
CA LEU A 297 -14.53 -14.86 -0.41
C LEU A 297 -15.17 -14.91 -1.80
N ARG A 298 -16.36 -15.50 -1.93
CA ARG A 298 -17.06 -15.68 -3.20
C ARG A 298 -17.39 -14.36 -3.90
N GLY A 299 -17.71 -13.32 -3.15
CA GLY A 299 -17.98 -11.97 -3.66
C GLY A 299 -16.73 -11.17 -4.03
N GLY A 300 -15.55 -11.77 -3.96
CA GLY A 300 -14.26 -11.08 -4.08
C GLY A 300 -13.79 -10.50 -2.74
N THR A 301 -12.56 -10.05 -2.73
CA THR A 301 -11.95 -9.42 -1.55
C THR A 301 -11.21 -8.15 -1.92
N LEU A 302 -11.08 -7.25 -0.94
CA LEU A 302 -10.33 -6.01 -1.10
C LEU A 302 -8.90 -6.29 -1.56
N GLY A 303 -8.42 -5.49 -2.50
CA GLY A 303 -7.04 -5.56 -2.94
C GLY A 303 -6.54 -4.21 -3.42
N ASN A 304 -5.23 -4.02 -3.31
CA ASN A 304 -4.55 -2.79 -3.68
C ASN A 304 -3.17 -3.05 -4.30
N ALA A 305 -2.55 -1.98 -4.77
CA ALA A 305 -1.12 -1.96 -4.96
C ALA A 305 -0.45 -1.33 -3.73
N SER A 306 0.72 -1.84 -3.37
CA SER A 306 1.61 -1.18 -2.43
C SER A 306 2.47 -0.20 -3.20
N PHE A 307 2.62 1.01 -2.68
CA PHE A 307 3.36 2.08 -3.31
C PHE A 307 4.57 2.52 -2.49
N VAL A 308 5.49 3.19 -3.17
CA VAL A 308 6.52 4.00 -2.53
C VAL A 308 6.36 5.46 -2.94
N ALA A 309 6.47 6.36 -1.97
CA ALA A 309 6.42 7.81 -2.17
C ALA A 309 7.66 8.48 -1.59
N ILE A 310 7.98 9.66 -2.09
CA ILE A 310 9.12 10.46 -1.66
C ILE A 310 8.56 11.69 -0.93
N PRO A 311 8.93 11.96 0.33
CA PRO A 311 8.55 13.18 1.02
C PRO A 311 9.05 14.45 0.30
N TYR A 312 8.30 15.55 0.43
CA TYR A 312 8.65 16.83 -0.20
C TYR A 312 10.05 17.33 0.19
N ASN A 313 10.46 17.10 1.43
CA ASN A 313 11.71 17.55 2.03
C ASN A 313 12.82 16.49 2.07
N ALA A 314 12.62 15.31 1.47
CA ALA A 314 13.60 14.23 1.43
C ALA A 314 14.99 14.74 1.05
N ALA A 315 16.02 14.29 1.76
CA ALA A 315 17.42 14.69 1.54
C ALA A 315 17.98 14.07 0.24
N HIS A 316 17.60 12.83 -0.04
CA HIS A 316 18.20 11.98 -1.07
C HIS A 316 17.20 11.58 -2.17
N LYS A 317 16.43 12.57 -2.72
CA LYS A 317 15.40 12.33 -3.74
C LYS A 317 15.89 11.56 -4.96
N ALA A 318 17.14 11.79 -5.40
CA ALA A 318 17.69 11.09 -6.56
C ALA A 318 17.91 9.60 -6.24
N GLY A 319 18.49 9.28 -5.10
CA GLY A 319 18.65 7.92 -4.61
C GLY A 319 17.31 7.21 -4.40
N ALA A 320 16.33 7.90 -3.80
CA ALA A 320 14.97 7.38 -3.65
C ALA A 320 14.31 7.03 -4.99
N MET A 321 14.49 7.87 -6.03
CA MET A 321 14.04 7.55 -7.39
C MET A 321 14.75 6.31 -7.98
N VAL A 322 16.05 6.12 -7.70
CA VAL A 322 16.80 4.94 -8.14
C VAL A 322 16.25 3.69 -7.48
N VAL A 323 15.98 3.73 -6.17
CA VAL A 323 15.35 2.60 -5.45
C VAL A 323 13.96 2.30 -6.01
N ALA A 324 13.11 3.32 -6.20
CA ALA A 324 11.77 3.15 -6.77
C ALA A 324 11.81 2.54 -8.17
N ASN A 325 12.74 2.99 -9.03
CA ASN A 325 12.95 2.41 -10.36
C ASN A 325 13.44 0.96 -10.29
N PHE A 326 14.33 0.63 -9.34
CA PHE A 326 14.81 -0.74 -9.18
C PHE A 326 13.68 -1.69 -8.74
N LEU A 327 12.81 -1.26 -7.82
CA LEU A 327 11.63 -2.03 -7.39
C LEU A 327 10.70 -2.38 -8.56
N LEU A 328 10.65 -1.56 -9.61
CA LEU A 328 9.92 -1.81 -10.88
C LEU A 328 10.72 -2.62 -11.90
N SER A 329 11.98 -2.99 -11.63
CA SER A 329 12.74 -3.78 -12.59
C SER A 329 12.18 -5.19 -12.73
N PRO A 330 12.24 -5.80 -13.94
CA PRO A 330 11.81 -7.20 -14.12
C PRO A 330 12.47 -8.18 -13.15
N ALA A 331 13.75 -7.98 -12.82
CA ALA A 331 14.46 -8.81 -11.85
C ALA A 331 13.90 -8.68 -10.43
N ALA A 332 13.64 -7.44 -9.97
CA ALA A 332 13.06 -7.20 -8.65
C ALA A 332 11.63 -7.75 -8.56
N GLN A 333 10.84 -7.56 -9.61
CA GLN A 333 9.46 -8.03 -9.67
C GLN A 333 9.37 -9.57 -9.77
N ALA A 334 10.24 -10.20 -10.53
CA ALA A 334 10.33 -11.66 -10.58
C ALA A 334 10.74 -12.23 -9.22
N ARG A 335 11.74 -11.63 -8.57
CA ARG A 335 12.15 -12.02 -7.20
C ARG A 335 11.01 -11.83 -6.19
N ALA A 336 10.27 -10.72 -6.27
CA ALA A 336 9.09 -10.48 -5.43
C ALA A 336 8.00 -11.56 -5.63
N GLY A 337 7.84 -12.08 -6.84
CA GLY A 337 6.90 -13.16 -7.15
C GLY A 337 7.29 -14.53 -6.59
N GLU A 338 8.54 -14.75 -6.21
CA GLU A 338 8.97 -16.02 -5.59
C GLU A 338 8.33 -16.18 -4.21
N LEU A 339 7.74 -17.34 -3.92
CA LEU A 339 7.06 -17.60 -2.65
C LEU A 339 7.98 -17.44 -1.44
N ARG A 340 9.26 -17.80 -1.57
CA ARG A 340 10.28 -17.60 -0.51
C ARG A 340 10.67 -16.13 -0.31
N ALA A 341 10.35 -15.25 -1.27
CA ALA A 341 10.50 -13.82 -1.14
C ALA A 341 9.17 -13.19 -0.68
N LEU A 342 8.32 -12.74 -1.59
CA LEU A 342 7.04 -12.12 -1.23
C LEU A 342 5.82 -12.90 -1.73
N GLY A 343 5.96 -13.68 -2.83
CA GLY A 343 4.92 -14.54 -3.39
C GLY A 343 3.74 -13.79 -4.01
N GLY A 344 3.86 -12.48 -4.23
CA GLY A 344 2.80 -11.64 -4.77
C GLY A 344 2.84 -11.50 -6.29
N PRO A 345 1.70 -11.21 -6.94
CA PRO A 345 1.68 -10.89 -8.37
C PRO A 345 2.48 -9.62 -8.69
N THR A 346 3.08 -9.60 -9.88
CA THR A 346 3.81 -8.43 -10.37
C THR A 346 2.89 -7.27 -10.74
N VAL A 347 3.37 -6.05 -10.55
CA VAL A 347 2.72 -4.82 -11.07
C VAL A 347 3.03 -4.55 -12.54
N LEU A 348 3.91 -5.37 -13.16
CA LEU A 348 4.30 -5.19 -14.55
C LEU A 348 3.29 -5.80 -15.53
N ASP A 349 3.14 -5.18 -16.68
CA ASP A 349 2.50 -5.80 -17.83
C ASP A 349 3.49 -6.79 -18.49
N LEU A 350 3.27 -8.08 -18.29
CA LEU A 350 4.12 -9.11 -18.87
C LEU A 350 4.17 -9.05 -20.40
N LYS A 351 3.17 -8.43 -21.07
CA LYS A 351 3.19 -8.24 -22.52
C LYS A 351 4.19 -7.16 -22.96
N ALA A 352 4.48 -6.19 -22.09
CA ALA A 352 5.46 -5.14 -22.34
C ALA A 352 6.91 -5.61 -22.17
N LEU A 353 7.13 -6.81 -21.62
CA LEU A 353 8.46 -7.36 -21.35
C LEU A 353 9.03 -8.04 -22.59
N THR A 354 10.38 -8.04 -22.72
CA THR A 354 11.09 -8.88 -23.68
C THR A 354 10.95 -10.36 -23.33
N ALA A 355 11.25 -11.26 -24.27
CA ALA A 355 11.22 -12.72 -24.03
C ALA A 355 12.14 -13.13 -22.87
N ALA A 356 13.36 -12.58 -22.80
CA ALA A 356 14.31 -12.83 -21.71
C ALA A 356 13.78 -12.34 -20.35
N GLN A 357 13.15 -11.17 -20.31
CA GLN A 357 12.54 -10.65 -19.08
C GLN A 357 11.34 -11.49 -18.62
N ARG A 358 10.49 -11.96 -19.56
CA ARG A 358 9.36 -12.85 -19.23
C ARG A 358 9.82 -14.19 -18.67
N ALA A 359 10.95 -14.71 -19.15
CA ALA A 359 11.50 -15.97 -18.66
C ALA A 359 11.79 -15.95 -17.14
N LEU A 360 12.08 -14.77 -16.57
CA LEU A 360 12.29 -14.62 -15.13
C LEU A 360 11.04 -14.97 -14.30
N PHE A 361 9.84 -14.86 -14.89
CA PHE A 361 8.56 -15.11 -14.21
C PHE A 361 8.04 -16.54 -14.41
N GLN A 362 8.67 -17.36 -15.26
CA GLN A 362 8.19 -18.71 -15.57
C GLN A 362 8.41 -19.72 -14.44
N ALA A 363 9.28 -19.43 -13.49
CA ALA A 363 9.59 -20.29 -12.35
C ALA A 363 8.56 -20.20 -11.20
N GLN A 364 7.50 -19.39 -11.34
CA GLN A 364 6.49 -19.25 -10.30
C GLN A 364 5.52 -20.44 -10.32
N VAL A 365 5.81 -21.43 -9.50
CA VAL A 365 4.98 -22.63 -9.34
C VAL A 365 3.78 -22.30 -8.46
N HIS A 366 2.58 -22.73 -8.89
CA HIS A 366 1.40 -22.67 -8.02
C HIS A 366 1.60 -23.56 -6.80
N ASP A 367 1.43 -22.99 -5.62
CA ASP A 367 1.59 -23.68 -4.35
C ASP A 367 0.22 -24.05 -3.77
N PRO A 368 0.03 -25.28 -3.26
CA PRO A 368 -1.27 -25.76 -2.77
C PRO A 368 -1.79 -25.00 -1.53
N TRP A 369 -0.94 -24.25 -0.85
CA TRP A 369 -1.33 -23.42 0.29
C TRP A 369 -1.76 -22.00 -0.10
N MET A 370 -1.55 -21.61 -1.36
CA MET A 370 -2.04 -20.35 -1.92
C MET A 370 -3.43 -20.51 -2.52
N PRO A 371 -4.24 -19.44 -2.57
CA PRO A 371 -5.47 -19.47 -3.35
C PRO A 371 -5.17 -19.74 -4.83
N PRO A 372 -6.03 -20.45 -5.56
CA PRO A 372 -5.83 -20.61 -6.99
C PRO A 372 -5.83 -19.24 -7.70
N PRO A 373 -5.01 -19.04 -8.73
CA PRO A 373 -4.89 -17.74 -9.42
C PRO A 373 -6.24 -17.17 -9.92
N ALA A 374 -7.17 -18.05 -10.27
CA ALA A 374 -8.51 -17.65 -10.68
C ALA A 374 -9.31 -16.96 -9.56
N ALA A 375 -9.13 -17.39 -8.30
CA ALA A 375 -9.79 -16.79 -7.14
C ALA A 375 -9.27 -15.38 -6.84
N LEU A 376 -7.98 -15.13 -7.11
CA LEU A 376 -7.34 -13.83 -6.90
C LEU A 376 -7.70 -12.77 -7.95
N ARG A 377 -8.45 -13.14 -9.01
CA ARG A 377 -8.86 -12.19 -10.07
C ARG A 377 -10.02 -11.30 -9.66
N HIS A 378 -10.78 -11.69 -8.66
CA HIS A 378 -11.95 -10.94 -8.22
C HIS A 378 -11.55 -9.98 -7.09
N VAL A 379 -10.95 -8.86 -7.47
CA VAL A 379 -10.47 -7.82 -6.57
C VAL A 379 -11.55 -6.76 -6.39
N LEU A 380 -11.93 -6.49 -5.14
CA LEU A 380 -12.77 -5.34 -4.80
C LEU A 380 -11.86 -4.13 -4.55
N PRO A 381 -12.23 -2.95 -5.06
CA PRO A 381 -11.47 -1.73 -4.80
C PRO A 381 -11.65 -1.31 -3.34
N GLU A 382 -10.60 -0.81 -2.71
CA GLU A 382 -10.72 -0.25 -1.38
C GLU A 382 -11.64 0.97 -1.35
N PRO A 383 -12.36 1.22 -0.23
CA PRO A 383 -13.21 2.39 -0.06
C PRO A 383 -12.42 3.70 -0.16
N ASN A 384 -13.13 4.83 -0.29
CA ASN A 384 -12.48 6.13 -0.12
C ASN A 384 -11.82 6.20 1.27
N PRO A 385 -10.58 6.74 1.39
CA PRO A 385 -9.81 6.76 2.64
C PRO A 385 -10.55 7.32 3.85
N SER A 386 -11.54 8.19 3.63
CA SER A 386 -12.36 8.75 4.70
C SER A 386 -13.25 7.71 5.42
N TRP A 387 -13.55 6.57 4.78
CA TRP A 387 -14.30 5.47 5.40
C TRP A 387 -13.47 4.75 6.43
N ALA A 388 -12.21 4.39 6.12
CA ALA A 388 -11.30 3.73 7.06
C ALA A 388 -11.17 4.52 8.36
N VAL A 389 -10.88 5.83 8.27
CA VAL A 389 -10.74 6.72 9.42
C VAL A 389 -12.02 6.76 10.27
N ARG A 390 -13.19 6.87 9.61
CA ARG A 390 -14.46 6.98 10.31
C ARG A 390 -14.94 5.66 10.90
N LEU A 391 -14.65 4.53 10.23
CA LEU A 391 -14.92 3.19 10.74
C LEU A 391 -14.11 2.90 12.00
N ALA A 392 -12.80 3.14 11.98
CA ALA A 392 -11.94 2.96 13.13
C ALA A 392 -12.44 3.78 14.32
N ALA A 393 -12.66 5.07 14.15
CA ALA A 393 -13.18 5.93 15.21
C ALA A 393 -14.58 5.53 15.71
N ALA A 394 -15.45 5.00 14.85
CA ALA A 394 -16.77 4.52 15.23
C ALA A 394 -16.71 3.19 15.98
N TRP A 395 -15.79 2.30 15.59
CA TRP A 395 -15.56 1.03 16.27
C TRP A 395 -14.99 1.25 17.67
N GLU A 396 -13.98 2.11 17.82
CA GLU A 396 -13.38 2.48 19.11
C GLU A 396 -14.45 2.97 20.09
N ARG A 397 -15.27 3.93 19.70
CA ARG A 397 -16.36 4.44 20.56
C ARG A 397 -17.38 3.38 20.98
N ARG A 398 -17.53 2.27 20.25
CA ARG A 398 -18.50 1.21 20.55
C ARG A 398 -17.93 0.07 21.37
N TYR A 399 -16.67 -0.23 21.17
CA TYR A 399 -16.11 -1.53 21.59
C TYR A 399 -14.79 -1.42 22.38
N THR A 400 -14.19 -0.23 22.46
CA THR A 400 -13.09 0.02 23.38
C THR A 400 -13.66 0.55 24.70
N PRO A 401 -13.23 0.01 25.86
CA PRO A 401 -13.69 0.45 27.18
C PRO A 401 -13.38 1.90 27.45
#